data_6b0feb9853352256831fa371c3181741
#
_entry.id   6b0feb9853352256831fa371c3181741
#
_cell.length_a   1.000
_cell.length_b   1.000
_cell.length_c   1.000
_cell.angle_alpha   90.00
_cell.angle_beta   90.00
_cell.angle_gamma   90.00
#
_symmetry.space_group_name_H-M   'P 1'
#
loop_
_entity.id
_entity.type
_entity.pdbx_description
1 polymer ?
#
loop_
_entity_poly.entity_id
_entity_poly.type
_entity_poly.pdbx_seq_one_letter_code
_entity_poly.pdbx_strand_id
1 'polypeptide(L)'
;MKKIIKLLIISIIVSCGGTQETKDEVKTGYATEGFWERVGTIQIVNGVNVDTIYWDDLELETRPRQVKAYAGKHFAWLSNAGVNQPLNEDHPWKTGAGAFGTYTFDPESTNQDNMVESLTNNIGGSHLWGEGWQNLSKDNPLPVRFAATVTDKNYTQLAVRNVESDSIFGVDERTIGNTPEYAEYYEKIDETQATKIDGTWKHIANVRYINGVAVDTIGVPDGLDDHKIFHKGNVMVNFDFTKAKKGDPNWGGAGLSGKFTYKDNLLVETFNLSTGNWRATGGVWPPTPYDIEWIDDDSFVQIWKVVARQGENGELEFVENESKETNGLLHIRVK
;
A
#
# COMPACT_ATOMS: atom_id res chain seq x y z
N MET A 1 -3.18 -22.14 -41.88
CA MET A 1 -1.78 -22.25 -41.47
C MET A 1 -1.62 -21.41 -40.19
N LYS A 2 -1.59 -22.06 -39.05
CA LYS A 2 -1.48 -21.38 -37.74
C LYS A 2 -0.01 -20.97 -37.53
N LYS A 3 0.28 -19.69 -37.54
CA LYS A 3 1.61 -19.17 -37.16
C LYS A 3 1.64 -19.07 -35.63
N ILE A 4 2.40 -19.98 -35.01
CA ILE A 4 2.75 -19.94 -33.61
C ILE A 4 3.86 -18.89 -33.46
N ILE A 5 3.53 -17.75 -32.87
CA ILE A 5 4.53 -16.78 -32.46
C ILE A 5 5.13 -17.31 -31.15
N LYS A 6 6.34 -17.84 -31.22
CA LYS A 6 7.12 -18.22 -30.05
C LYS A 6 7.66 -16.94 -29.40
N LEU A 7 7.12 -16.63 -28.24
CA LEU A 7 7.70 -15.61 -27.38
C LEU A 7 9.09 -16.09 -26.90
N LEU A 8 10.13 -15.40 -27.32
CA LEU A 8 11.50 -15.71 -26.93
C LEU A 8 11.78 -15.10 -25.57
N ILE A 9 11.61 -15.87 -24.50
CA ILE A 9 12.03 -15.48 -23.14
C ILE A 9 13.54 -15.74 -23.07
N ILE A 10 14.33 -14.67 -23.04
CA ILE A 10 15.77 -14.73 -22.78
C ILE A 10 15.96 -14.90 -21.28
N SER A 11 16.23 -16.14 -20.87
CA SER A 11 16.64 -16.45 -19.50
C SER A 11 18.12 -16.07 -19.34
N ILE A 12 18.40 -14.97 -18.67
CA ILE A 12 19.76 -14.67 -18.22
C ILE A 12 19.98 -15.40 -16.90
N ILE A 13 20.62 -16.57 -16.98
CA ILE A 13 21.12 -17.28 -15.80
C ILE A 13 22.46 -16.65 -15.43
N VAL A 14 22.47 -15.80 -14.42
CA VAL A 14 23.70 -15.38 -13.75
C VAL A 14 23.94 -16.36 -12.60
N SER A 15 24.80 -17.36 -12.86
CA SER A 15 25.35 -18.23 -11.82
C SER A 15 26.47 -17.48 -11.12
N CYS A 16 26.24 -16.99 -9.91
CA CYS A 16 27.29 -16.65 -8.96
C CYS A 16 27.24 -17.65 -7.81
N GLY A 17 28.24 -18.51 -7.75
CA GLY A 17 28.51 -19.34 -6.59
C GLY A 17 28.87 -18.45 -5.40
N GLY A 18 28.03 -18.43 -4.39
CA GLY A 18 28.23 -17.75 -3.11
C GLY A 18 27.98 -18.73 -1.98
N THR A 19 28.92 -18.83 -1.09
CA THR A 19 28.91 -19.53 0.19
C THR A 19 27.55 -19.52 0.86
N GLN A 20 27.10 -20.69 1.22
CA GLN A 20 25.90 -20.97 2.00
C GLN A 20 26.07 -20.37 3.39
N GLU A 21 25.73 -19.09 3.58
CA GLU A 21 25.37 -18.56 4.88
C GLU A 21 24.02 -19.17 5.21
N THR A 22 23.97 -20.01 6.23
CA THR A 22 22.73 -20.34 6.93
C THR A 22 22.18 -19.05 7.51
N LYS A 23 21.38 -18.31 6.72
CA LYS A 23 20.52 -17.29 7.28
C LYS A 23 19.53 -18.03 8.15
N ASP A 24 19.65 -17.84 9.46
CA ASP A 24 18.51 -18.04 10.35
C ASP A 24 17.33 -17.33 9.68
N GLU A 25 16.31 -18.09 9.27
CA GLU A 25 15.04 -17.51 8.85
C GLU A 25 14.51 -16.78 10.08
N VAL A 26 14.72 -15.46 10.08
CA VAL A 26 13.98 -14.57 10.97
C VAL A 26 12.52 -14.93 10.71
N LYS A 27 11.84 -15.54 11.67
CA LYS A 27 10.40 -15.75 11.63
C LYS A 27 9.78 -14.37 11.51
N THR A 28 9.59 -13.92 10.27
CA THR A 28 8.86 -12.70 9.98
C THR A 28 7.48 -12.88 10.57
N GLY A 29 7.15 -12.03 11.54
CA GLY A 29 6.04 -12.25 12.44
C GLY A 29 4.71 -12.33 11.73
N TYR A 30 4.21 -13.53 11.56
CA TYR A 30 2.86 -13.81 11.08
C TYR A 30 1.75 -13.13 11.91
N ALA A 31 2.04 -12.72 13.13
CA ALA A 31 1.09 -11.99 13.98
C ALA A 31 0.68 -10.63 13.42
N THR A 32 1.53 -9.98 12.60
CA THR A 32 1.23 -8.69 11.99
C THR A 32 0.49 -8.80 10.66
N GLU A 33 0.49 -9.98 10.00
CA GLU A 33 -0.16 -10.13 8.70
C GLU A 33 -1.64 -9.77 8.74
N GLY A 34 -2.06 -8.99 7.75
CA GLY A 34 -3.43 -8.51 7.62
C GLY A 34 -3.51 -7.01 7.39
N PHE A 35 -4.74 -6.54 7.43
CA PHE A 35 -5.05 -5.11 7.33
C PHE A 35 -5.52 -4.60 8.70
N TRP A 36 -5.07 -3.41 9.04
CA TRP A 36 -5.26 -2.78 10.33
C TRP A 36 -5.76 -1.35 10.15
N GLU A 37 -6.95 -1.03 10.68
CA GLU A 37 -7.47 0.33 10.68
C GLU A 37 -7.15 1.00 12.00
N ARG A 38 -6.59 2.19 11.94
CA ARG A 38 -6.31 2.99 13.14
C ARG A 38 -7.63 3.50 13.71
N VAL A 39 -7.88 3.12 14.97
CA VAL A 39 -9.12 3.48 15.69
C VAL A 39 -8.89 4.47 16.81
N GLY A 40 -7.63 4.80 17.09
CA GLY A 40 -7.34 5.74 18.15
C GLY A 40 -5.87 6.05 18.34
N THR A 41 -5.61 6.78 19.42
CA THR A 41 -4.30 7.19 19.89
C THR A 41 -4.23 6.99 21.38
N ILE A 42 -3.21 6.28 21.87
CA ILE A 42 -2.95 6.07 23.30
C ILE A 42 -1.94 7.12 23.75
N GLN A 43 -2.30 7.88 24.75
CA GLN A 43 -1.39 8.83 25.41
C GLN A 43 -0.59 8.12 26.51
N ILE A 44 0.72 8.20 26.42
CA ILE A 44 1.66 7.58 27.35
C ILE A 44 2.44 8.68 28.08
N VAL A 45 2.43 8.64 29.40
CA VAL A 45 3.23 9.55 30.23
C VAL A 45 4.11 8.71 31.17
N ASN A 46 5.42 8.90 31.10
CA ASN A 46 6.39 8.14 31.87
C ASN A 46 6.24 6.61 31.70
N GLY A 47 5.95 6.16 30.48
CA GLY A 47 5.75 4.74 30.17
C GLY A 47 4.40 4.16 30.63
N VAL A 48 3.48 4.98 31.12
CA VAL A 48 2.16 4.55 31.56
C VAL A 48 1.09 5.11 30.63
N ASN A 49 0.18 4.25 30.17
CA ASN A 49 -1.01 4.68 29.44
C ASN A 49 -1.91 5.50 30.36
N VAL A 50 -2.11 6.76 30.05
CA VAL A 50 -2.94 7.67 30.87
C VAL A 50 -4.28 7.97 30.23
N ASP A 51 -4.40 7.84 28.91
CA ASP A 51 -5.64 8.10 28.18
C ASP A 51 -5.64 7.38 26.83
N THR A 52 -6.83 7.10 26.28
CA THR A 52 -7.03 6.59 24.93
C THR A 52 -8.08 7.45 24.24
N ILE A 53 -7.66 8.16 23.21
CA ILE A 53 -8.52 8.97 22.37
C ILE A 53 -8.99 8.10 21.20
N TYR A 54 -10.24 7.67 21.23
CA TYR A 54 -10.82 6.92 20.11
C TYR A 54 -11.23 7.88 19.00
N TRP A 55 -10.93 7.49 17.78
CA TRP A 55 -11.29 8.32 16.62
C TRP A 55 -12.79 8.36 16.36
N ASP A 56 -13.53 7.35 16.82
CA ASP A 56 -14.99 7.34 16.76
C ASP A 56 -15.65 8.41 17.62
N ASP A 57 -14.94 8.92 18.62
CA ASP A 57 -15.39 10.06 19.42
C ASP A 57 -15.19 11.42 18.72
N LEU A 58 -14.49 11.44 17.59
CA LEU A 58 -14.26 12.66 16.82
C LEU A 58 -15.44 12.91 15.86
N GLU A 59 -15.69 14.19 15.59
CA GLU A 59 -16.65 14.61 14.58
C GLU A 59 -16.34 13.98 13.23
N LEU A 60 -17.36 13.47 12.54
CA LEU A 60 -17.20 12.71 11.30
C LEU A 60 -16.39 13.49 10.23
N GLU A 61 -16.63 14.81 10.15
CA GLU A 61 -15.98 15.72 9.21
C GLU A 61 -14.49 15.88 9.47
N THR A 62 -14.04 15.65 10.69
CA THR A 62 -12.64 15.81 11.10
C THR A 62 -11.96 14.48 11.38
N ARG A 63 -12.73 13.38 11.39
CA ARG A 63 -12.24 12.05 11.70
C ARG A 63 -11.22 11.60 10.64
N PRO A 64 -9.96 11.37 11.03
CA PRO A 64 -8.98 10.81 10.11
C PRO A 64 -9.26 9.32 9.89
N ARG A 65 -8.75 8.80 8.78
CA ARG A 65 -8.65 7.35 8.55
C ARG A 65 -7.21 7.00 8.22
N GLN A 66 -6.75 5.91 8.76
CA GLN A 66 -5.42 5.36 8.46
C GLN A 66 -5.53 3.85 8.45
N VAL A 67 -5.01 3.25 7.40
CA VAL A 67 -4.95 1.80 7.23
C VAL A 67 -3.52 1.38 7.00
N LYS A 68 -3.09 0.32 7.68
CA LYS A 68 -1.84 -0.39 7.42
C LYS A 68 -2.14 -1.78 6.89
N ALA A 69 -1.30 -2.25 5.97
CA ALA A 69 -1.34 -3.59 5.40
C ALA A 69 0.01 -4.25 5.57
N TYR A 70 0.02 -5.51 6.03
CA TYR A 70 1.22 -6.33 6.14
C TYR A 70 0.98 -7.65 5.40
N ALA A 71 1.87 -8.02 4.49
CA ALA A 71 1.82 -9.25 3.73
C ALA A 71 3.23 -9.79 3.49
N GLY A 72 3.56 -10.96 4.06
CA GLY A 72 4.91 -11.50 4.07
C GLY A 72 5.89 -10.51 4.71
N LYS A 73 6.89 -10.07 3.97
CA LYS A 73 7.88 -9.07 4.42
C LYS A 73 7.57 -7.63 4.04
N HIS A 74 6.45 -7.40 3.35
CA HIS A 74 6.08 -6.09 2.84
C HIS A 74 5.00 -5.46 3.70
N PHE A 75 5.04 -4.13 3.76
CA PHE A 75 3.98 -3.34 4.35
C PHE A 75 3.65 -2.14 3.47
N ALA A 76 2.46 -1.62 3.67
CA ALA A 76 2.05 -0.32 3.17
C ALA A 76 1.13 0.35 4.19
N TRP A 77 1.07 1.68 4.15
CA TRP A 77 0.08 2.42 4.91
C TRP A 77 -0.46 3.58 4.10
N LEU A 78 -1.70 3.94 4.38
CA LEU A 78 -2.39 5.08 3.80
C LEU A 78 -3.13 5.83 4.91
N SER A 79 -3.07 7.15 4.86
CA SER A 79 -3.82 8.03 5.74
C SER A 79 -4.48 9.13 4.93
N ASN A 80 -5.74 9.43 5.25
CA ASN A 80 -6.44 10.59 4.74
C ASN A 80 -6.50 11.73 5.77
N ALA A 81 -5.65 11.71 6.80
CA ALA A 81 -5.55 12.80 7.76
C ALA A 81 -5.41 14.14 7.02
N GLY A 82 -6.27 15.08 7.35
CA GLY A 82 -6.34 16.37 6.64
C GLY A 82 -7.26 16.42 5.42
N VAL A 83 -7.95 15.31 5.10
CA VAL A 83 -8.91 15.24 3.97
C VAL A 83 -9.98 16.36 4.03
N ASN A 84 -10.42 16.70 5.22
CA ASN A 84 -11.47 17.73 5.41
C ASN A 84 -10.90 19.15 5.51
N GLN A 85 -9.58 19.30 5.40
CA GLN A 85 -8.99 20.64 5.30
C GLN A 85 -9.16 21.17 3.87
N PRO A 86 -9.44 22.48 3.70
CA PRO A 86 -9.52 23.07 2.38
C PRO A 86 -8.26 22.74 1.60
N LEU A 87 -8.42 22.34 0.33
CA LEU A 87 -7.31 22.23 -0.60
C LEU A 87 -6.59 23.59 -0.60
N ASN A 88 -5.37 23.61 -0.10
CA ASN A 88 -4.51 24.75 -0.28
C ASN A 88 -3.92 24.61 -1.69
N GLU A 89 -4.12 25.63 -2.54
CA GLU A 89 -3.58 25.65 -3.91
C GLU A 89 -2.07 25.44 -3.94
N ASP A 90 -1.36 25.88 -2.89
CA ASP A 90 0.07 25.65 -2.75
C ASP A 90 0.44 24.21 -2.36
N HIS A 91 -0.53 23.44 -1.85
CA HIS A 91 -0.33 22.07 -1.35
C HIS A 91 -1.57 21.19 -1.56
N PRO A 92 -1.96 20.92 -2.81
CA PRO A 92 -3.16 20.12 -3.11
C PRO A 92 -3.10 18.68 -2.54
N TRP A 93 -1.91 18.20 -2.19
CA TRP A 93 -1.64 16.88 -1.61
C TRP A 93 -1.54 16.86 -0.06
N LYS A 94 -1.74 17.97 0.65
CA LYS A 94 -1.87 17.99 2.12
C LYS A 94 -3.01 17.12 2.66
N THR A 95 -3.51 16.28 1.88
CA THR A 95 -4.77 15.60 1.98
C THR A 95 -4.63 14.11 2.17
N GLY A 96 -3.60 13.75 2.83
CA GLY A 96 -3.28 12.40 3.14
C GLY A 96 -1.84 12.08 2.78
N ALA A 97 -1.39 10.94 3.26
CA ALA A 97 -0.05 10.45 3.08
C ALA A 97 -0.06 8.92 3.02
N GLY A 98 1.03 8.36 2.57
CA GLY A 98 1.21 6.92 2.56
C GLY A 98 2.64 6.54 2.23
N ALA A 99 2.95 5.27 2.43
CA ALA A 99 4.22 4.70 2.03
C ALA A 99 4.08 3.20 1.78
N PHE A 100 5.06 2.65 1.08
CA PHE A 100 5.28 1.22 0.90
C PHE A 100 6.72 0.88 1.26
N GLY A 101 6.95 -0.35 1.71
CA GLY A 101 8.27 -0.83 2.02
C GLY A 101 8.31 -2.25 2.55
N THR A 102 9.38 -2.56 3.26
CA THR A 102 9.55 -3.83 3.95
C THR A 102 9.54 -3.62 5.46
N TYR A 103 9.23 -4.66 6.22
CA TYR A 103 9.27 -4.59 7.68
C TYR A 103 9.91 -5.84 8.29
N THR A 104 10.36 -5.67 9.51
CA THR A 104 10.73 -6.75 10.42
C THR A 104 10.00 -6.56 11.74
N PHE A 105 9.57 -7.64 12.36
CA PHE A 105 8.96 -7.63 13.67
C PHE A 105 9.45 -8.83 14.47
N ASP A 106 9.95 -8.57 15.68
CA ASP A 106 10.38 -9.61 16.62
C ASP A 106 9.54 -9.48 17.92
N PRO A 107 8.45 -10.25 18.04
CA PRO A 107 7.59 -10.19 19.23
C PRO A 107 8.27 -10.65 20.51
N GLU A 108 9.36 -11.42 20.42
CA GLU A 108 10.12 -11.90 21.57
C GLU A 108 11.21 -10.92 22.02
N SER A 109 11.45 -9.89 21.20
CA SER A 109 12.47 -8.88 21.54
C SER A 109 12.05 -8.07 22.77
N THR A 110 12.97 -7.94 23.69
CA THR A 110 12.83 -7.05 24.86
C THR A 110 13.29 -5.62 24.54
N ASN A 111 13.76 -5.38 23.32
CA ASN A 111 14.15 -4.06 22.87
C ASN A 111 12.91 -3.18 22.66
N GLN A 112 13.06 -1.89 22.89
CA GLN A 112 11.97 -0.94 22.67
C GLN A 112 11.64 -0.76 21.18
N ASP A 113 12.50 -1.23 20.26
CA ASP A 113 12.38 -1.14 18.82
C ASP A 113 12.21 -2.53 18.18
N ASN A 114 11.23 -3.28 18.66
CA ASN A 114 10.96 -4.63 18.17
C ASN A 114 10.33 -4.70 16.76
N MET A 115 9.96 -3.56 16.19
CA MET A 115 9.48 -3.44 14.81
C MET A 115 10.24 -2.36 14.05
N VAL A 116 10.64 -2.67 12.82
CA VAL A 116 11.25 -1.70 11.91
C VAL A 116 10.50 -1.72 10.59
N GLU A 117 9.95 -0.57 10.19
CA GLU A 117 9.38 -0.33 8.87
C GLU A 117 10.41 0.40 8.01
N SER A 118 10.84 -0.20 6.91
CA SER A 118 11.82 0.37 5.98
C SER A 118 11.08 0.85 4.74
N LEU A 119 10.81 2.15 4.67
CA LEU A 119 10.07 2.78 3.58
C LEU A 119 10.93 2.89 2.34
N THR A 120 10.42 2.45 1.21
CA THR A 120 11.09 2.50 -0.09
C THR A 120 10.42 3.46 -1.07
N ASN A 121 9.18 3.84 -0.80
CA ASN A 121 8.47 4.90 -1.50
C ASN A 121 7.54 5.64 -0.53
N ASN A 122 7.00 6.78 -0.98
CA ASN A 122 5.98 7.51 -0.24
C ASN A 122 5.05 8.25 -1.21
N ILE A 123 3.84 8.57 -0.73
CA ILE A 123 2.81 9.25 -1.50
C ILE A 123 2.13 10.36 -0.71
N GLY A 124 1.47 11.26 -1.43
CA GLY A 124 0.68 12.34 -0.85
C GLY A 124 1.53 13.33 -0.05
N GLY A 125 1.00 13.76 1.08
CA GLY A 125 1.62 14.77 1.95
C GLY A 125 2.96 14.37 2.56
N SER A 126 3.30 13.07 2.57
CA SER A 126 4.59 12.60 3.08
C SER A 126 5.79 13.17 2.29
N HIS A 127 5.62 13.51 1.02
CA HIS A 127 6.65 14.22 0.23
C HIS A 127 7.04 15.60 0.83
N LEU A 128 6.22 16.13 1.73
CA LEU A 128 6.48 17.43 2.38
C LEU A 128 7.23 17.31 3.71
N TRP A 129 7.44 16.10 4.22
CA TRP A 129 8.03 15.90 5.56
C TRP A 129 9.53 16.08 5.59
N GLY A 130 10.18 16.39 4.44
CA GLY A 130 11.58 16.72 4.35
C GLY A 130 12.29 15.98 3.21
N GLU A 131 13.55 16.34 2.97
CA GLU A 131 14.34 15.80 1.86
C GLU A 131 14.52 14.28 1.93
N GLY A 132 14.60 13.71 3.13
CA GLY A 132 14.71 12.25 3.33
C GLY A 132 13.53 11.47 2.77
N TRP A 133 12.34 12.07 2.72
CA TRP A 133 11.13 11.48 2.18
C TRP A 133 11.01 11.61 0.66
N GLN A 134 11.75 12.50 0.05
CA GLN A 134 11.68 12.77 -1.40
C GLN A 134 12.56 11.84 -2.22
N ASN A 135 13.53 11.18 -1.59
CA ASN A 135 14.55 10.37 -2.25
C ASN A 135 14.49 8.90 -1.84
N LEU A 136 13.33 8.43 -1.39
CA LEU A 136 13.15 7.04 -1.00
C LEU A 136 13.28 6.12 -2.21
N SER A 137 13.94 5.01 -2.03
CA SER A 137 14.05 3.95 -3.02
C SER A 137 14.41 2.64 -2.33
N LYS A 138 14.39 1.54 -3.07
CA LYS A 138 14.86 0.24 -2.59
C LYS A 138 16.33 0.29 -2.11
N ASP A 139 17.15 1.12 -2.77
CA ASP A 139 18.58 1.26 -2.45
C ASP A 139 18.85 2.34 -1.38
N ASN A 140 17.85 3.16 -1.07
CA ASN A 140 17.90 4.20 -0.04
C ASN A 140 16.61 4.19 0.78
N PRO A 141 16.33 3.12 1.56
CA PRO A 141 15.13 3.04 2.38
C PRO A 141 15.26 3.92 3.64
N LEU A 142 14.12 4.43 4.12
CA LEU A 142 14.04 5.12 5.39
C LEU A 142 13.55 4.15 6.49
N PRO A 143 14.39 3.74 7.44
CA PRO A 143 13.96 2.90 8.54
C PRO A 143 13.24 3.73 9.61
N VAL A 144 12.02 3.34 9.95
CA VAL A 144 11.24 3.86 11.06
C VAL A 144 11.09 2.75 12.10
N ARG A 145 11.43 3.05 13.35
CA ARG A 145 11.48 2.07 14.45
C ARG A 145 10.31 2.27 15.38
N PHE A 146 9.73 1.16 15.84
CA PHE A 146 8.58 1.18 16.72
C PHE A 146 8.72 0.17 17.87
N ALA A 147 8.23 0.57 19.03
CA ALA A 147 7.79 -0.38 20.06
C ALA A 147 6.38 -0.82 19.69
N ALA A 148 6.22 -2.08 19.28
CA ALA A 148 4.98 -2.62 18.77
C ALA A 148 4.46 -3.77 19.63
N THR A 149 3.15 -3.81 19.84
CA THR A 149 2.45 -4.95 20.45
C THR A 149 1.34 -5.38 19.53
N VAL A 150 1.31 -6.65 19.15
CA VAL A 150 0.35 -7.23 18.23
C VAL A 150 -0.38 -8.40 18.89
N THR A 151 -1.68 -8.41 18.77
CA THR A 151 -2.57 -9.52 19.14
C THR A 151 -3.38 -9.95 17.92
N ASP A 152 -4.23 -10.95 18.07
CA ASP A 152 -5.11 -11.39 16.95
C ASP A 152 -6.07 -10.29 16.47
N LYS A 153 -6.39 -9.31 17.33
CA LYS A 153 -7.39 -8.27 17.06
C LYS A 153 -6.86 -6.85 17.08
N ASN A 154 -5.82 -6.62 17.85
CA ASN A 154 -5.34 -5.28 18.13
C ASN A 154 -3.84 -5.15 17.86
N TYR A 155 -3.46 -3.99 17.41
CA TYR A 155 -2.09 -3.62 17.16
C TYR A 155 -1.82 -2.21 17.71
N THR A 156 -0.76 -2.07 18.50
CA THR A 156 -0.29 -0.76 18.95
C THR A 156 1.14 -0.54 18.50
N GLN A 157 1.47 0.68 18.13
CA GLN A 157 2.85 1.07 17.83
C GLN A 157 3.16 2.46 18.38
N LEU A 158 4.30 2.56 19.04
CA LEU A 158 4.90 3.81 19.50
C LEU A 158 6.18 4.03 18.71
N ALA A 159 6.31 5.16 18.02
CA ALA A 159 7.56 5.50 17.34
C ALA A 159 8.69 5.65 18.36
N VAL A 160 9.73 4.88 18.16
CA VAL A 160 10.95 4.97 18.97
C VAL A 160 11.83 6.05 18.37
N ARG A 161 12.04 7.12 19.14
CA ARG A 161 12.91 8.21 18.72
C ARG A 161 14.36 7.73 18.68
N ASN A 162 15.00 7.92 17.57
CA ASN A 162 16.44 7.88 17.47
C ASN A 162 16.94 9.13 16.77
N VAL A 163 18.18 9.50 17.02
CA VAL A 163 18.79 10.75 16.49
C VAL A 163 18.74 10.81 14.97
N GLU A 164 18.78 9.67 14.30
CA GLU A 164 18.71 9.60 12.83
C GLU A 164 17.29 9.86 12.31
N SER A 165 16.25 9.29 12.95
CA SER A 165 14.87 9.55 12.54
C SER A 165 14.41 10.96 12.92
N ASP A 166 14.86 11.50 14.04
CA ASP A 166 14.48 12.83 14.51
C ASP A 166 14.93 13.94 13.54
N SER A 167 16.11 13.79 12.94
CA SER A 167 16.59 14.73 11.92
C SER A 167 15.77 14.69 10.63
N ILE A 168 15.17 13.54 10.30
CA ILE A 168 14.38 13.32 9.09
C ILE A 168 12.94 13.79 9.28
N PHE A 169 12.38 13.58 10.49
CA PHE A 169 10.99 13.97 10.80
C PHE A 169 10.85 15.45 11.20
N GLY A 170 11.95 16.19 11.35
CA GLY A 170 11.92 17.58 11.81
C GLY A 170 11.33 17.73 13.22
N VAL A 171 11.45 16.71 14.04
CA VAL A 171 10.95 16.73 15.43
C VAL A 171 11.81 17.70 16.23
N ASP A 172 11.17 18.71 16.75
CA ASP A 172 11.77 19.74 17.58
C ASP A 172 12.37 19.13 18.86
N GLU A 173 13.64 19.38 19.12
CA GLU A 173 14.36 18.95 20.33
C GLU A 173 13.63 19.30 21.65
N ARG A 174 12.67 20.23 21.60
CA ARG A 174 11.84 20.65 22.74
C ARG A 174 10.93 19.55 23.29
N THR A 175 10.79 18.42 22.61
CA THR A 175 9.89 17.34 23.02
C THR A 175 10.55 16.18 23.74
N ILE A 176 11.84 16.28 24.07
CA ILE A 176 12.56 15.25 24.81
C ILE A 176 12.38 15.49 26.32
N GLY A 177 11.71 14.57 27.00
CA GLY A 177 11.82 14.38 28.44
C GLY A 177 10.59 14.64 29.31
N ASN A 178 9.53 15.37 28.86
CA ASN A 178 8.33 15.60 29.68
C ASN A 178 7.02 15.69 28.90
N THR A 179 7.06 15.38 27.61
CA THR A 179 5.86 15.39 26.77
C THR A 179 5.21 14.01 26.75
N PRO A 180 3.89 13.93 26.73
CA PRO A 180 3.21 12.67 26.50
C PRO A 180 3.63 12.11 25.15
N GLU A 181 3.97 10.81 25.13
CA GLU A 181 4.16 10.05 23.91
C GLU A 181 2.79 9.57 23.42
N TYR A 182 2.66 9.40 22.12
CA TYR A 182 1.40 8.99 21.51
C TYR A 182 1.63 7.73 20.69
N ALA A 183 1.05 6.61 21.15
CA ALA A 183 1.03 5.38 20.39
C ALA A 183 -0.18 5.34 19.46
N GLU A 184 0.01 4.87 18.26
CA GLU A 184 -1.08 4.55 17.34
C GLU A 184 -1.76 3.26 17.79
N TYR A 185 -3.10 3.24 17.78
CA TYR A 185 -3.90 2.08 18.15
C TYR A 185 -4.78 1.65 16.98
N TYR A 186 -4.65 0.37 16.61
CA TYR A 186 -5.29 -0.22 15.44
C TYR A 186 -6.14 -1.42 15.84
N GLU A 187 -7.20 -1.65 15.08
CA GLU A 187 -7.98 -2.88 15.08
C GLU A 187 -7.84 -3.61 13.75
N LYS A 188 -7.89 -4.94 13.81
CA LYS A 188 -7.77 -5.77 12.62
C LYS A 188 -9.04 -5.65 11.78
N ILE A 189 -8.87 -5.41 10.48
CA ILE A 189 -9.97 -5.40 9.52
C ILE A 189 -10.38 -6.83 9.22
N ASP A 190 -11.69 -7.08 9.15
CA ASP A 190 -12.25 -8.39 8.83
C ASP A 190 -11.66 -8.99 7.56
N GLU A 191 -11.31 -10.26 7.66
CA GLU A 191 -10.71 -11.06 6.61
C GLU A 191 -11.70 -12.08 6.05
N THR A 192 -11.56 -12.41 4.77
CA THR A 192 -12.21 -13.54 4.12
C THR A 192 -11.24 -14.71 3.98
N GLN A 193 -11.59 -15.72 3.19
CA GLN A 193 -10.63 -16.77 2.84
C GLN A 193 -9.54 -16.26 1.92
N ALA A 194 -8.33 -16.78 2.07
CA ALA A 194 -7.22 -16.49 1.17
C ALA A 194 -7.52 -16.97 -0.26
N THR A 195 -7.03 -16.25 -1.23
CA THR A 195 -7.21 -16.52 -2.66
C THR A 195 -5.86 -16.60 -3.37
N LYS A 196 -5.84 -17.07 -4.61
CA LYS A 196 -4.61 -17.17 -5.42
C LYS A 196 -3.94 -15.80 -5.60
N ILE A 197 -4.72 -14.70 -5.61
CA ILE A 197 -4.19 -13.35 -5.84
C ILE A 197 -3.55 -12.73 -4.59
N ASP A 198 -3.75 -13.32 -3.39
CA ASP A 198 -3.15 -12.79 -2.17
C ASP A 198 -1.62 -12.68 -2.28
N GLY A 199 -1.07 -11.60 -1.76
CA GLY A 199 0.36 -11.27 -1.78
C GLY A 199 0.64 -9.84 -2.17
N THR A 200 1.92 -9.55 -2.38
CA THR A 200 2.40 -8.25 -2.80
C THR A 200 2.79 -8.29 -4.28
N TRP A 201 2.30 -7.33 -5.03
CA TRP A 201 2.44 -7.26 -6.48
C TRP A 201 2.97 -5.90 -6.92
N LYS A 202 3.81 -5.90 -7.94
CA LYS A 202 4.33 -4.70 -8.58
C LYS A 202 3.83 -4.63 -10.02
N HIS A 203 3.27 -3.49 -10.41
CA HIS A 203 2.93 -3.18 -11.79
C HIS A 203 4.21 -2.85 -12.58
N ILE A 204 4.45 -3.55 -13.68
CA ILE A 204 5.69 -3.42 -14.47
C ILE A 204 5.47 -3.05 -15.93
N ALA A 205 4.25 -3.25 -16.46
CA ALA A 205 3.94 -2.91 -17.84
C ALA A 205 2.43 -2.77 -18.08
N ASN A 206 2.08 -2.02 -19.10
CA ASN A 206 0.74 -1.96 -19.66
C ASN A 206 0.66 -2.89 -20.88
N VAL A 207 -0.39 -3.69 -20.97
CA VAL A 207 -0.66 -4.59 -22.10
C VAL A 207 -1.87 -4.08 -22.86
N ARG A 208 -1.72 -3.83 -24.15
CA ARG A 208 -2.81 -3.41 -25.01
C ARG A 208 -3.41 -4.62 -25.74
N TYR A 209 -4.72 -4.70 -25.70
CA TYR A 209 -5.51 -5.75 -26.37
C TYR A 209 -6.35 -5.16 -27.49
N ILE A 210 -6.41 -5.88 -28.62
CA ILE A 210 -7.36 -5.59 -29.72
C ILE A 210 -8.15 -6.86 -30.01
N ASN A 211 -9.48 -6.77 -29.94
CA ASN A 211 -10.39 -7.90 -30.08
C ASN A 211 -10.02 -9.07 -29.16
N GLY A 212 -9.66 -8.77 -27.90
CA GLY A 212 -9.27 -9.76 -26.90
C GLY A 212 -7.89 -10.41 -27.10
N VAL A 213 -7.08 -9.94 -28.04
CA VAL A 213 -5.74 -10.45 -28.31
C VAL A 213 -4.71 -9.41 -27.87
N ALA A 214 -3.73 -9.80 -27.06
CA ALA A 214 -2.60 -8.94 -26.69
C ALA A 214 -1.79 -8.60 -27.93
N VAL A 215 -1.61 -7.31 -28.21
CA VAL A 215 -0.93 -6.81 -29.41
C VAL A 215 0.34 -6.04 -29.09
N ASP A 216 0.44 -5.48 -27.87
CA ASP A 216 1.57 -4.68 -27.46
C ASP A 216 1.76 -4.73 -25.95
N THR A 217 3.01 -4.56 -25.50
CA THR A 217 3.38 -4.47 -24.08
C THR A 217 4.36 -3.33 -23.90
N ILE A 218 3.94 -2.32 -23.15
CA ILE A 218 4.71 -1.09 -22.93
C ILE A 218 5.08 -1.05 -21.45
N GLY A 219 6.37 -1.01 -21.13
CA GLY A 219 6.85 -0.86 -19.76
C GLY A 219 6.26 0.38 -19.09
N VAL A 220 6.13 0.33 -17.78
CA VAL A 220 5.70 1.51 -17.01
C VAL A 220 6.67 2.67 -17.21
N PRO A 221 6.20 3.93 -17.12
CA PRO A 221 7.07 5.09 -17.19
C PRO A 221 8.19 5.03 -16.16
N ASP A 222 9.35 5.54 -16.53
CA ASP A 222 10.48 5.70 -15.64
C ASP A 222 10.08 6.49 -14.38
N GLY A 223 10.39 5.93 -13.20
CA GLY A 223 10.10 6.55 -11.91
C GLY A 223 8.73 6.22 -11.34
N LEU A 224 7.92 5.42 -12.04
CA LEU A 224 6.71 4.84 -11.46
C LEU A 224 7.09 3.67 -10.55
N ASP A 225 6.61 3.70 -9.31
CA ASP A 225 6.70 2.62 -8.35
C ASP A 225 5.30 2.32 -7.79
N ASP A 226 4.60 1.39 -8.46
CA ASP A 226 3.22 1.03 -8.17
C ASP A 226 3.16 -0.37 -7.58
N HIS A 227 2.63 -0.46 -6.36
CA HIS A 227 2.48 -1.69 -5.62
C HIS A 227 1.04 -1.94 -5.19
N LYS A 228 0.65 -3.21 -5.20
CA LYS A 228 -0.62 -3.69 -4.63
C LYS A 228 -0.35 -4.75 -3.58
N ILE A 229 -1.05 -4.67 -2.45
CA ILE A 229 -1.12 -5.74 -1.46
C ILE A 229 -2.55 -6.27 -1.46
N PHE A 230 -2.70 -7.57 -1.72
CA PHE A 230 -3.95 -8.30 -1.52
C PHE A 230 -3.79 -9.25 -0.33
N HIS A 231 -4.73 -9.23 0.59
CA HIS A 231 -4.73 -10.15 1.72
C HIS A 231 -6.15 -10.44 2.19
N LYS A 232 -6.62 -11.67 1.96
CA LYS A 232 -7.89 -12.20 2.46
C LYS A 232 -9.06 -11.22 2.36
N GLY A 233 -9.32 -10.76 1.14
CA GLY A 233 -10.45 -9.87 0.84
C GLY A 233 -10.18 -8.36 1.04
N ASN A 234 -8.98 -7.99 1.48
CA ASN A 234 -8.55 -6.61 1.65
C ASN A 234 -7.49 -6.24 0.61
N VAL A 235 -7.54 -5.02 0.08
CA VAL A 235 -6.61 -4.53 -0.92
C VAL A 235 -6.09 -3.14 -0.60
N MET A 236 -4.81 -2.91 -0.86
CA MET A 236 -4.18 -1.60 -0.83
C MET A 236 -3.34 -1.38 -2.08
N VAL A 237 -3.48 -0.21 -2.69
CA VAL A 237 -2.70 0.25 -3.82
C VAL A 237 -1.88 1.43 -3.38
N ASN A 238 -0.59 1.40 -3.67
CA ASN A 238 0.34 2.48 -3.40
C ASN A 238 1.04 2.83 -4.72
N PHE A 239 0.73 4.00 -5.25
CA PHE A 239 1.21 4.50 -6.52
C PHE A 239 2.10 5.72 -6.25
N ASP A 240 3.40 5.54 -6.37
CA ASP A 240 4.40 6.60 -6.27
C ASP A 240 4.99 6.93 -7.64
N PHE A 241 5.17 8.20 -7.92
CA PHE A 241 5.82 8.68 -9.12
C PHE A 241 7.09 9.46 -8.74
N THR A 242 8.13 8.71 -8.37
CA THR A 242 9.35 9.23 -7.73
C THR A 242 10.10 10.30 -8.55
N LYS A 243 9.92 10.31 -9.88
CA LYS A 243 10.55 11.30 -10.77
C LYS A 243 9.66 12.51 -11.08
N ALA A 244 8.41 12.50 -10.62
CA ALA A 244 7.54 13.64 -10.81
C ALA A 244 8.06 14.86 -10.05
N LYS A 245 7.92 16.05 -10.62
CA LYS A 245 8.32 17.30 -10.00
C LYS A 245 7.10 18.07 -9.51
N LYS A 246 7.29 18.95 -8.53
CA LYS A 246 6.22 19.84 -8.07
C LYS A 246 5.61 20.60 -9.27
N GLY A 247 4.29 20.50 -9.42
CA GLY A 247 3.54 21.03 -10.57
C GLY A 247 3.26 20.01 -11.68
N ASP A 248 3.88 18.83 -11.63
CA ASP A 248 3.53 17.70 -12.49
C ASP A 248 2.21 17.07 -12.02
N PRO A 249 1.29 16.67 -12.92
CA PRO A 249 0.03 16.04 -12.53
C PRO A 249 0.16 14.78 -11.68
N ASN A 250 1.28 14.06 -11.81
CA ASN A 250 1.53 12.83 -11.05
C ASN A 250 2.34 13.07 -9.76
N TRP A 251 2.72 14.31 -9.49
CA TRP A 251 3.55 14.60 -8.32
C TRP A 251 2.82 14.27 -7.02
N GLY A 252 3.52 13.62 -6.10
CA GLY A 252 2.97 13.17 -4.83
C GLY A 252 2.22 11.84 -4.89
N GLY A 253 2.09 11.23 -6.08
CA GLY A 253 1.47 9.91 -6.22
C GLY A 253 0.04 9.83 -5.69
N ALA A 254 -0.43 8.61 -5.42
CA ALA A 254 -1.76 8.35 -4.92
C ALA A 254 -1.84 6.97 -4.21
N GLY A 255 -2.87 6.77 -3.41
CA GLY A 255 -3.14 5.48 -2.77
C GLY A 255 -4.61 5.20 -2.59
N LEU A 256 -4.96 3.93 -2.62
CA LEU A 256 -6.31 3.42 -2.40
C LEU A 256 -6.28 2.24 -1.42
N SER A 257 -7.27 2.14 -0.55
CA SER A 257 -7.49 0.94 0.26
C SER A 257 -8.97 0.59 0.30
N GLY A 258 -9.27 -0.72 0.37
CA GLY A 258 -10.62 -1.21 0.38
C GLY A 258 -10.72 -2.72 0.41
N LYS A 259 -11.76 -3.24 -0.22
CA LYS A 259 -12.08 -4.66 -0.30
C LYS A 259 -11.92 -5.19 -1.71
N PHE A 260 -11.67 -6.48 -1.82
CA PHE A 260 -11.77 -7.18 -3.10
C PHE A 260 -12.50 -8.51 -2.96
N THR A 261 -13.03 -8.98 -4.07
CA THR A 261 -13.43 -10.37 -4.26
C THR A 261 -12.71 -10.95 -5.46
N TYR A 262 -12.32 -12.22 -5.38
CA TYR A 262 -11.69 -12.92 -6.48
C TYR A 262 -12.28 -14.32 -6.64
N LYS A 263 -12.89 -14.57 -7.78
CA LYS A 263 -13.50 -15.86 -8.10
C LYS A 263 -13.53 -16.06 -9.63
N ASP A 264 -13.19 -17.24 -10.08
CA ASP A 264 -13.26 -17.65 -11.49
C ASP A 264 -12.54 -16.66 -12.44
N ASN A 265 -11.37 -16.16 -12.02
CA ASN A 265 -10.57 -15.12 -12.66
C ASN A 265 -11.20 -13.72 -12.71
N LEU A 266 -12.37 -13.52 -12.13
CA LEU A 266 -12.95 -12.20 -11.96
C LEU A 266 -12.46 -11.60 -10.63
N LEU A 267 -11.73 -10.50 -10.71
CA LEU A 267 -11.35 -9.65 -9.59
C LEU A 267 -12.27 -8.44 -9.56
N VAL A 268 -12.89 -8.16 -8.41
CA VAL A 268 -13.67 -6.93 -8.21
C VAL A 268 -13.07 -6.17 -7.04
N GLU A 269 -12.57 -4.96 -7.31
CA GLU A 269 -12.00 -4.06 -6.30
C GLU A 269 -13.01 -2.97 -5.94
N THR A 270 -13.18 -2.69 -4.64
CA THR A 270 -14.01 -1.60 -4.13
C THR A 270 -13.22 -0.80 -3.11
N PHE A 271 -12.97 0.46 -3.38
CA PHE A 271 -12.17 1.31 -2.52
C PHE A 271 -13.04 2.29 -1.73
N ASN A 272 -12.71 2.46 -0.46
CA ASN A 272 -13.39 3.36 0.46
C ASN A 272 -12.42 4.30 1.21
N LEU A 273 -11.14 4.24 0.90
CA LEU A 273 -10.12 5.17 1.34
C LEU A 273 -9.26 5.55 0.15
N SER A 274 -9.06 6.84 -0.07
CA SER A 274 -8.13 7.35 -1.08
C SER A 274 -7.29 8.50 -0.52
N THR A 275 -6.07 8.63 -1.04
CA THR A 275 -5.15 9.69 -0.66
C THR A 275 -4.34 10.18 -1.86
N GLY A 276 -3.62 11.28 -1.70
CA GLY A 276 -2.83 11.88 -2.79
C GLY A 276 -3.71 12.40 -3.93
N ASN A 277 -3.25 12.24 -5.14
CA ASN A 277 -3.92 12.75 -6.34
C ASN A 277 -5.31 12.15 -6.61
N TRP A 278 -5.62 10.98 -6.03
CA TRP A 278 -6.92 10.32 -6.21
C TRP A 278 -7.98 10.75 -5.18
N ARG A 279 -7.62 11.61 -4.25
CA ARG A 279 -8.55 12.13 -3.25
C ARG A 279 -9.73 12.90 -3.85
N ALA A 280 -9.50 13.62 -4.94
CA ALA A 280 -10.54 14.44 -5.59
C ALA A 280 -11.78 13.64 -6.02
N THR A 281 -11.69 12.30 -6.04
CA THR A 281 -12.81 11.39 -6.33
C THR A 281 -13.77 11.18 -5.16
N GLY A 282 -13.55 11.83 -4.02
CA GLY A 282 -14.40 11.69 -2.82
C GLY A 282 -14.12 10.44 -1.99
N GLY A 283 -13.05 9.71 -2.26
CA GLY A 283 -12.59 8.58 -1.45
C GLY A 283 -13.31 7.25 -1.67
N VAL A 284 -14.46 7.25 -2.33
CA VAL A 284 -15.24 6.06 -2.64
C VAL A 284 -15.22 5.82 -4.15
N TRP A 285 -14.73 4.64 -4.52
CA TRP A 285 -14.73 4.18 -5.90
C TRP A 285 -15.78 3.09 -6.06
N PRO A 286 -16.57 3.12 -7.14
CA PRO A 286 -17.52 2.04 -7.41
C PRO A 286 -16.79 0.72 -7.59
N PRO A 287 -17.45 -0.41 -7.37
CA PRO A 287 -16.89 -1.72 -7.67
C PRO A 287 -16.36 -1.77 -9.10
N THR A 288 -15.08 -2.04 -9.24
CA THR A 288 -14.39 -2.08 -10.53
C THR A 288 -13.98 -3.51 -10.84
N PRO A 289 -14.60 -4.14 -11.83
CA PRO A 289 -14.31 -5.51 -12.22
C PRO A 289 -13.15 -5.59 -13.20
N TYR A 290 -12.36 -6.66 -13.06
CA TYR A 290 -11.25 -6.99 -13.94
C TYR A 290 -11.24 -8.49 -14.26
N ASP A 291 -10.90 -8.85 -15.47
CA ASP A 291 -10.52 -10.21 -15.83
C ASP A 291 -9.04 -10.42 -15.53
N ILE A 292 -8.70 -11.52 -14.86
CA ILE A 292 -7.31 -11.86 -14.49
C ILE A 292 -6.81 -12.97 -15.42
N GLU A 293 -5.80 -12.63 -16.20
CA GLU A 293 -5.07 -13.59 -17.04
C GLU A 293 -3.74 -13.95 -16.37
N TRP A 294 -3.69 -15.16 -15.81
CA TRP A 294 -2.45 -15.66 -15.21
C TRP A 294 -1.45 -16.05 -16.28
N ILE A 295 -0.23 -15.53 -16.20
CA ILE A 295 0.90 -15.96 -17.02
C ILE A 295 1.60 -17.14 -16.34
N ASP A 296 1.81 -17.04 -15.04
CA ASP A 296 2.35 -18.08 -14.15
C ASP A 296 1.89 -17.81 -12.70
N ASP A 297 2.46 -18.50 -11.70
CA ASP A 297 2.08 -18.31 -10.29
C ASP A 297 2.60 -16.99 -9.68
N ASP A 298 3.56 -16.35 -10.35
CA ASP A 298 4.20 -15.11 -9.89
C ASP A 298 3.90 -13.92 -10.84
N SER A 299 3.01 -14.09 -11.83
CA SER A 299 2.64 -12.99 -12.73
C SER A 299 1.24 -13.11 -13.33
N PHE A 300 0.54 -11.99 -13.44
CA PHE A 300 -0.77 -11.92 -14.07
C PHE A 300 -0.99 -10.57 -14.78
N VAL A 301 -1.94 -10.54 -15.71
CA VAL A 301 -2.47 -9.30 -16.28
C VAL A 301 -3.87 -9.04 -15.72
N GLN A 302 -4.07 -7.85 -15.16
CA GLN A 302 -5.36 -7.33 -14.71
C GLN A 302 -5.99 -6.54 -15.85
N ILE A 303 -7.07 -7.03 -16.45
CA ILE A 303 -7.58 -6.54 -17.73
C ILE A 303 -8.98 -5.93 -17.57
N TRP A 304 -9.21 -4.77 -18.16
CA TRP A 304 -10.54 -4.12 -18.21
C TRP A 304 -11.47 -4.75 -19.26
N LYS A 305 -11.64 -6.08 -19.22
CA LYS A 305 -12.58 -6.81 -20.09
C LYS A 305 -14.02 -6.79 -19.58
N VAL A 306 -14.22 -6.44 -18.33
CA VAL A 306 -15.50 -6.45 -17.65
C VAL A 306 -15.84 -5.04 -17.21
N VAL A 307 -17.08 -4.65 -17.31
CA VAL A 307 -17.60 -3.36 -16.84
C VAL A 307 -18.78 -3.58 -15.92
N ALA A 308 -18.93 -2.70 -14.93
CA ALA A 308 -20.10 -2.69 -14.06
C ALA A 308 -21.23 -1.89 -14.73
N ARG A 309 -22.42 -2.47 -14.83
CA ARG A 309 -23.65 -1.80 -15.30
C ARG A 309 -24.72 -1.92 -14.22
N GLN A 310 -25.60 -0.94 -14.15
CA GLN A 310 -26.79 -1.04 -13.33
C GLN A 310 -27.84 -1.86 -14.10
N GLY A 311 -28.19 -3.02 -13.55
CA GLY A 311 -29.24 -3.87 -14.08
C GLY A 311 -30.63 -3.27 -13.93
N GLU A 312 -31.64 -3.89 -14.55
CA GLU A 312 -33.04 -3.43 -14.50
C GLU A 312 -33.61 -3.33 -13.08
N ASN A 313 -33.12 -4.16 -12.17
CA ASN A 313 -33.55 -4.18 -10.76
C ASN A 313 -32.73 -3.23 -9.86
N GLY A 314 -31.84 -2.42 -10.45
CA GLY A 314 -30.93 -1.56 -9.69
C GLY A 314 -29.72 -2.26 -9.09
N GLU A 315 -29.59 -3.56 -9.27
CA GLU A 315 -28.40 -4.33 -8.87
C GLU A 315 -27.23 -4.09 -9.82
N LEU A 316 -26.02 -4.29 -9.31
CA LEU A 316 -24.80 -4.16 -10.11
C LEU A 316 -24.56 -5.47 -10.87
N GLU A 317 -24.55 -5.39 -12.19
CA GLU A 317 -24.20 -6.49 -13.06
C GLU A 317 -22.84 -6.28 -13.68
N PHE A 318 -22.04 -7.34 -13.78
CA PHE A 318 -20.74 -7.31 -14.43
C PHE A 318 -20.88 -7.95 -15.82
N VAL A 319 -20.68 -7.14 -16.84
CA VAL A 319 -20.84 -7.57 -18.23
C VAL A 319 -19.56 -7.37 -19.01
N GLU A 320 -19.41 -8.12 -20.10
CA GLU A 320 -18.24 -8.00 -20.97
C GLU A 320 -18.15 -6.58 -21.56
N ASN A 321 -16.94 -6.02 -21.58
CA ASN A 321 -16.66 -4.74 -22.21
C ASN A 321 -16.69 -4.91 -23.73
N GLU A 322 -17.64 -4.31 -24.39
CA GLU A 322 -17.83 -4.38 -25.85
C GLU A 322 -16.75 -3.61 -26.64
N SER A 323 -15.82 -2.94 -25.94
CA SER A 323 -14.73 -2.22 -26.61
C SER A 323 -13.81 -3.19 -27.34
N LYS A 324 -13.54 -2.88 -28.61
CA LYS A 324 -12.57 -3.63 -29.41
C LYS A 324 -11.14 -3.48 -28.93
N GLU A 325 -10.85 -2.42 -28.19
CA GLU A 325 -9.56 -2.11 -27.63
C GLU A 325 -9.68 -1.99 -26.12
N THR A 326 -8.87 -2.76 -25.39
CA THR A 326 -8.81 -2.74 -23.94
C THR A 326 -7.36 -2.74 -23.49
N ASN A 327 -7.12 -2.33 -22.24
CA ASN A 327 -5.81 -2.34 -21.62
C ASN A 327 -5.80 -3.29 -20.43
N GLY A 328 -4.61 -3.75 -20.08
CA GLY A 328 -4.34 -4.54 -18.89
C GLY A 328 -3.08 -4.04 -18.19
N LEU A 329 -2.98 -4.29 -16.90
CA LEU A 329 -1.80 -4.03 -16.08
C LEU A 329 -1.10 -5.34 -15.80
N LEU A 330 0.16 -5.47 -16.24
CA LEU A 330 1.00 -6.62 -15.94
C LEU A 330 1.62 -6.47 -14.56
N HIS A 331 1.30 -7.38 -13.68
CA HIS A 331 1.81 -7.45 -12.33
C HIS A 331 2.75 -8.64 -12.15
N ILE A 332 3.82 -8.44 -11.39
CA ILE A 332 4.70 -9.50 -10.90
C ILE A 332 4.68 -9.54 -9.38
N ARG A 333 4.84 -10.74 -8.82
CA ARG A 333 4.92 -10.93 -7.37
C ARG A 333 6.23 -10.37 -6.83
N VAL A 334 6.14 -9.58 -5.77
CA VAL A 334 7.30 -9.08 -5.03
C VAL A 334 7.68 -10.11 -3.96
N LYS A 335 8.92 -10.63 -4.04
CA LYS A 335 9.43 -11.69 -3.15
C LYS A 335 10.29 -11.11 -2.03
#